data_bec109bac3b468a917c01a878e81636b
#
_entry.id   bec109bac3b468a917c01a878e81636b
#
_cell.length_a   1.000
_cell.length_b   1.000
_cell.length_c   1.000
_cell.angle_alpha   90.00
_cell.angle_beta   90.00
_cell.angle_gamma   90.00
#
_symmetry.space_group_name_H-M   'P 1'
#
loop_
_entity.id
_entity.type
_entity.pdbx_description
1 polymer ?
#
loop_
_entity_poly.entity_id
_entity_poly.type
_entity_poly.pdbx_seq_one_letter_code
_entity_poly.pdbx_strand_id
1 'polypeptide(L)'
;MSDKIRILYIVPSLRLCNGVASYAMNYFRNIDKNKFHIDFITGANEESVYYDEIKNAGSQIYYIPKMGIKNIIEVRRKIKNFLKENATKYDIIHCHVLNIGAFYLYYAKKYGIKTRILHSHATKYADKFINNIRNTIFSVFSKKFANTYFACSKLAGDFMFKNKKYTIISNSIDVEKFTFNLSNRVKIREQEKIEDNEILLINVARFAPQKNLFFLIDIFNEILKKSDKYKLLLIGSGPLEEKIREKIKTYGIEKNIIMKKNITNVNEYMHASDLFVLPSLYEGLPVVGVEAQCADLPCIFSNEVTEEAKILETTNFLSIDNKEIWIEEILKQKNKERKSRISEMIEKGYKIEEATIKLEKIYNDLVNLEE
;
A
#
# COMPACT_ATOMS: atom_id res chain seq x y z
N MET A 1 -11.58 -12.31 32.70
CA MET A 1 -11.25 -12.18 31.28
C MET A 1 -9.99 -11.37 31.22
N SER A 2 -8.90 -11.86 30.66
CA SER A 2 -7.70 -11.02 30.47
C SER A 2 -8.10 -9.86 29.57
N ASP A 3 -7.76 -8.64 29.98
CA ASP A 3 -8.06 -7.46 29.17
C ASP A 3 -7.31 -7.57 27.83
N LYS A 4 -8.03 -7.29 26.74
CA LYS A 4 -7.44 -7.31 25.38
C LYS A 4 -6.37 -6.23 25.28
N ILE A 5 -5.26 -6.52 24.62
CA ILE A 5 -4.28 -5.48 24.24
C ILE A 5 -4.95 -4.52 23.27
N ARG A 6 -5.02 -3.25 23.64
CA ARG A 6 -5.68 -2.19 22.88
C ARG A 6 -4.67 -1.36 22.10
N ILE A 7 -4.83 -1.32 20.80
CA ILE A 7 -3.89 -0.72 19.86
C ILE A 7 -4.56 0.43 19.11
N LEU A 8 -3.92 1.58 19.05
CA LEU A 8 -4.36 2.72 18.25
C LEU A 8 -3.51 2.83 16.99
N TYR A 9 -4.10 2.48 15.84
CA TYR A 9 -3.47 2.65 14.52
C TYR A 9 -3.62 4.07 14.00
N ILE A 10 -2.52 4.71 13.63
CA ILE A 10 -2.54 6.02 12.98
C ILE A 10 -2.20 5.82 11.51
N VAL A 11 -3.19 5.97 10.63
CA VAL A 11 -3.03 5.72 9.19
C VAL A 11 -3.32 6.99 8.37
N PRO A 12 -2.66 7.21 7.22
CA PRO A 12 -2.86 8.43 6.43
C PRO A 12 -4.25 8.48 5.77
N SER A 13 -4.82 7.33 5.47
CA SER A 13 -6.12 7.14 4.82
C SER A 13 -6.53 5.67 4.91
N LEU A 14 -7.84 5.40 4.89
CA LEU A 14 -8.43 4.07 4.78
C LEU A 14 -9.07 3.85 3.39
N ARG A 15 -8.59 4.54 2.36
CA ARG A 15 -9.07 4.36 0.98
C ARG A 15 -8.52 3.08 0.36
N LEU A 16 -9.29 2.52 -0.57
CA LEU A 16 -8.77 1.51 -1.51
C LEU A 16 -7.58 2.06 -2.31
N CYS A 17 -6.76 1.18 -2.82
CA CYS A 17 -5.54 1.51 -3.60
C CYS A 17 -4.52 2.39 -2.83
N ASN A 18 -4.56 2.35 -1.49
CA ASN A 18 -3.55 2.94 -0.62
C ASN A 18 -2.78 1.81 0.08
N GLY A 19 -1.48 1.67 -0.22
CA GLY A 19 -0.65 0.57 0.28
C GLY A 19 -0.61 0.47 1.81
N VAL A 20 -0.60 1.61 2.54
CA VAL A 20 -0.65 1.62 4.01
C VAL A 20 -2.01 1.16 4.52
N ALA A 21 -3.11 1.55 3.84
CA ALA A 21 -4.45 1.07 4.19
C ALA A 21 -4.57 -0.43 3.94
N SER A 22 -4.09 -0.93 2.79
CA SER A 22 -4.07 -2.36 2.48
C SER A 22 -3.27 -3.15 3.52
N TYR A 23 -2.06 -2.68 3.87
CA TYR A 23 -1.26 -3.25 4.96
C TYR A 23 -2.07 -3.32 6.26
N ALA A 24 -2.59 -2.19 6.73
CA ALA A 24 -3.30 -2.11 8.00
C ALA A 24 -4.53 -3.03 8.03
N MET A 25 -5.29 -3.09 6.93
CA MET A 25 -6.49 -3.92 6.84
C MET A 25 -6.17 -5.41 6.72
N ASN A 26 -5.07 -5.80 6.04
CA ASN A 26 -4.65 -7.19 5.98
C ASN A 26 -4.34 -7.73 7.39
N TYR A 27 -3.56 -6.99 8.18
CA TYR A 27 -3.31 -7.38 9.58
C TYR A 27 -4.55 -7.26 10.46
N PHE A 28 -5.36 -6.21 10.29
CA PHE A 28 -6.61 -6.05 11.04
C PHE A 28 -7.58 -7.22 10.86
N ARG A 29 -7.71 -7.76 9.66
CA ARG A 29 -8.59 -8.90 9.37
C ARG A 29 -8.14 -10.18 10.06
N ASN A 30 -6.83 -10.39 10.15
CA ASN A 30 -6.24 -11.64 10.56
C ASN A 30 -5.84 -11.70 12.06
N ILE A 31 -5.75 -10.56 12.74
CA ILE A 31 -5.39 -10.51 14.16
C ILE A 31 -6.47 -11.15 15.05
N ASP A 32 -6.08 -11.90 16.07
CA ASP A 32 -6.99 -12.52 17.04
C ASP A 32 -7.81 -11.46 17.80
N LYS A 33 -9.07 -11.29 17.43
CA LYS A 33 -9.98 -10.32 18.02
C LYS A 33 -10.35 -10.63 19.47
N ASN A 34 -10.03 -11.83 19.99
CA ASN A 34 -10.22 -12.17 21.41
C ASN A 34 -9.09 -11.61 22.27
N LYS A 35 -7.89 -11.44 21.70
CA LYS A 35 -6.69 -10.97 22.40
C LYS A 35 -6.38 -9.50 22.11
N PHE A 36 -6.74 -9.00 20.94
CA PHE A 36 -6.39 -7.67 20.46
C PHE A 36 -7.62 -6.86 20.07
N HIS A 37 -7.55 -5.56 20.31
CA HIS A 37 -8.53 -4.60 19.83
C HIS A 37 -7.80 -3.44 19.14
N ILE A 38 -8.17 -3.13 17.90
CA ILE A 38 -7.53 -2.07 17.12
C ILE A 38 -8.54 -1.00 16.76
N ASP A 39 -8.29 0.23 17.22
CA ASP A 39 -9.00 1.43 16.75
C ASP A 39 -8.12 2.22 15.80
N PHE A 40 -8.73 3.05 14.96
CA PHE A 40 -8.04 3.78 13.91
C PHE A 40 -8.20 5.30 14.05
N ILE A 41 -7.11 6.03 13.79
CA ILE A 41 -7.17 7.45 13.43
C ILE A 41 -6.78 7.59 11.96
N THR A 42 -7.62 8.26 11.17
CA THR A 42 -7.37 8.54 9.75
C THR A 42 -7.32 10.03 9.46
N GLY A 43 -6.51 10.42 8.47
CA GLY A 43 -6.40 11.80 7.99
C GLY A 43 -7.37 12.14 6.85
N ALA A 44 -8.18 11.20 6.40
CA ALA A 44 -9.14 11.39 5.32
C ALA A 44 -10.56 11.08 5.84
N ASN A 45 -11.45 12.05 5.73
CA ASN A 45 -12.87 11.91 6.06
C ASN A 45 -13.64 11.57 4.78
N GLU A 46 -13.47 10.36 4.30
CA GLU A 46 -14.07 9.90 3.05
C GLU A 46 -14.64 8.51 3.25
N GLU A 47 -15.79 8.27 2.63
CA GLU A 47 -16.40 6.94 2.61
C GLU A 47 -15.42 5.91 2.04
N SER A 48 -15.32 4.79 2.72
CA SER A 48 -14.49 3.66 2.34
C SER A 48 -15.19 2.37 2.74
N VAL A 49 -15.10 1.38 1.89
CA VAL A 49 -15.60 0.01 2.17
C VAL A 49 -15.00 -0.58 3.45
N TYR A 50 -13.83 -0.10 3.87
CA TYR A 50 -13.19 -0.54 5.11
C TYR A 50 -13.89 -0.01 6.37
N TYR A 51 -14.69 1.08 6.27
CA TYR A 51 -15.32 1.69 7.43
C TYR A 51 -16.37 0.77 8.05
N ASP A 52 -17.20 0.16 7.23
CA ASP A 52 -18.21 -0.79 7.70
C ASP A 52 -17.57 -2.05 8.27
N GLU A 53 -16.52 -2.56 7.62
CA GLU A 53 -15.77 -3.71 8.10
C GLU A 53 -15.14 -3.46 9.49
N ILE A 54 -14.52 -2.30 9.69
CA ILE A 54 -13.91 -1.91 10.97
C ILE A 54 -14.98 -1.77 12.05
N LYS A 55 -16.09 -1.07 11.75
CA LYS A 55 -17.19 -0.87 12.71
C LYS A 55 -17.88 -2.18 13.07
N ASN A 56 -18.13 -3.06 12.10
CA ASN A 56 -18.75 -4.36 12.34
C ASN A 56 -17.88 -5.27 13.21
N ALA A 57 -16.56 -5.08 13.19
CA ALA A 57 -15.63 -5.74 14.12
C ALA A 57 -15.60 -5.10 15.53
N GLY A 58 -16.44 -4.10 15.82
CA GLY A 58 -16.51 -3.40 17.09
C GLY A 58 -15.42 -2.33 17.31
N SER A 59 -14.64 -2.02 16.28
CA SER A 59 -13.55 -1.04 16.33
C SER A 59 -14.03 0.37 15.95
N GLN A 60 -13.34 1.39 16.49
CA GLN A 60 -13.67 2.80 16.23
C GLN A 60 -12.76 3.42 15.18
N ILE A 61 -13.31 4.37 14.42
CA ILE A 61 -12.56 5.19 13.47
C ILE A 61 -12.71 6.65 13.87
N TYR A 62 -11.59 7.29 14.16
CA TYR A 62 -11.51 8.71 14.49
C TYR A 62 -10.93 9.50 13.34
N TYR A 63 -11.44 10.70 13.13
CA TYR A 63 -10.95 11.59 12.09
C TYR A 63 -10.16 12.76 12.66
N ILE A 64 -8.89 12.88 12.26
CA ILE A 64 -8.06 14.06 12.50
C ILE A 64 -7.46 14.51 11.16
N PRO A 65 -7.74 15.74 10.69
CA PRO A 65 -7.35 16.19 9.35
C PRO A 65 -5.86 16.06 9.08
N LYS A 66 -5.50 15.86 7.80
CA LYS A 66 -4.10 15.90 7.36
C LYS A 66 -3.48 17.26 7.69
N MET A 67 -2.25 17.23 8.17
CA MET A 67 -1.50 18.42 8.50
C MET A 67 -1.02 19.14 7.24
N GLY A 68 -1.40 20.40 7.13
CA GLY A 68 -0.85 21.37 6.20
C GLY A 68 -0.19 22.55 6.94
N ILE A 69 0.45 23.45 6.21
CA ILE A 69 1.09 24.64 6.82
C ILE A 69 0.05 25.51 7.51
N LYS A 70 -1.14 25.68 6.92
CA LYS A 70 -2.19 26.58 7.42
C LYS A 70 -2.94 26.06 8.64
N ASN A 71 -2.95 24.73 8.88
CA ASN A 71 -3.76 24.10 9.94
C ASN A 71 -2.93 23.37 11.00
N ILE A 72 -1.62 23.54 11.03
CA ILE A 72 -0.72 22.79 11.94
C ILE A 72 -1.09 22.97 13.41
N ILE A 73 -1.47 24.18 13.84
CA ILE A 73 -1.84 24.48 15.22
C ILE A 73 -3.15 23.77 15.59
N GLU A 74 -4.13 23.83 14.69
CA GLU A 74 -5.43 23.17 14.88
C GLU A 74 -5.27 21.66 14.98
N VAL A 75 -4.55 21.06 14.03
CA VAL A 75 -4.30 19.63 13.98
C VAL A 75 -3.56 19.16 15.24
N ARG A 76 -2.51 19.88 15.64
CA ARG A 76 -1.79 19.60 16.89
C ARG A 76 -2.73 19.66 18.11
N ARG A 77 -3.64 20.65 18.17
CA ARG A 77 -4.63 20.77 19.26
C ARG A 77 -5.59 19.58 19.27
N LYS A 78 -6.10 19.17 18.11
CA LYS A 78 -6.98 18.00 17.98
C LYS A 78 -6.29 16.72 18.46
N ILE A 79 -5.05 16.47 18.06
CA ILE A 79 -4.26 15.32 18.50
C ILE A 79 -4.05 15.35 20.02
N LYS A 80 -3.66 16.53 20.56
CA LYS A 80 -3.47 16.70 22.00
C LYS A 80 -4.74 16.38 22.79
N ASN A 81 -5.89 16.93 22.39
CA ASN A 81 -7.15 16.73 23.09
C ASN A 81 -7.59 15.28 23.02
N PHE A 82 -7.55 14.67 21.82
CA PHE A 82 -7.88 13.26 21.64
C PHE A 82 -7.06 12.35 22.58
N LEU A 83 -5.73 12.51 22.58
CA LEU A 83 -4.86 11.68 23.41
C LEU A 83 -4.95 12.00 24.91
N LYS A 84 -5.26 13.26 25.29
CA LYS A 84 -5.53 13.60 26.67
C LYS A 84 -6.75 12.83 27.22
N GLU A 85 -7.79 12.65 26.41
CA GLU A 85 -9.04 12.01 26.79
C GLU A 85 -9.02 10.47 26.65
N ASN A 86 -8.20 9.94 25.74
CA ASN A 86 -8.30 8.55 25.35
C ASN A 86 -7.01 7.71 25.55
N ALA A 87 -5.87 8.33 25.90
CA ALA A 87 -4.59 7.60 25.98
C ALA A 87 -4.63 6.40 26.92
N THR A 88 -5.34 6.52 28.04
CA THR A 88 -5.48 5.44 29.04
C THR A 88 -6.25 4.21 28.55
N LYS A 89 -6.88 4.31 27.38
CA LYS A 89 -7.59 3.18 26.76
C LYS A 89 -6.65 2.29 25.92
N TYR A 90 -5.41 2.72 25.66
CA TYR A 90 -4.51 2.08 24.70
C TYR A 90 -3.18 1.71 25.35
N ASP A 91 -2.76 0.47 25.11
CA ASP A 91 -1.44 -0.04 25.50
C ASP A 91 -0.38 0.35 24.46
N ILE A 92 -0.78 0.35 23.20
CA ILE A 92 0.10 0.57 22.04
C ILE A 92 -0.45 1.68 21.15
N ILE A 93 0.38 2.61 20.72
CA ILE A 93 0.14 3.44 19.54
C ILE A 93 1.05 2.98 18.40
N HIS A 94 0.46 2.56 17.27
CA HIS A 94 1.17 2.12 16.08
C HIS A 94 1.00 3.15 14.96
N CYS A 95 2.05 3.94 14.74
CA CYS A 95 2.02 5.10 13.87
C CYS A 95 2.61 4.79 12.49
N HIS A 96 1.76 4.81 11.44
CA HIS A 96 2.13 4.61 10.05
C HIS A 96 2.31 5.93 9.27
N VAL A 97 2.34 7.07 9.96
CA VAL A 97 2.51 8.40 9.35
C VAL A 97 3.79 9.05 9.85
N LEU A 98 4.68 9.45 8.93
CA LEU A 98 6.02 9.91 9.28
C LEU A 98 6.04 11.36 9.80
N ASN A 99 5.33 12.26 9.13
CA ASN A 99 5.38 13.69 9.42
C ASN A 99 4.57 14.08 10.66
N ILE A 100 3.27 13.93 10.62
CA ILE A 100 2.36 14.22 11.75
C ILE A 100 2.57 13.26 12.92
N GLY A 101 3.22 12.11 12.68
CA GLY A 101 3.57 11.11 13.68
C GLY A 101 4.29 11.68 14.89
N ALA A 102 5.11 12.74 14.69
CA ALA A 102 5.78 13.42 15.78
C ALA A 102 4.82 13.92 16.88
N PHE A 103 3.67 14.49 16.51
CA PHE A 103 2.68 14.97 17.47
C PHE A 103 1.95 13.80 18.17
N TYR A 104 1.56 12.77 17.40
CA TYR A 104 0.92 11.58 17.98
C TYR A 104 1.83 10.91 19.00
N LEU A 105 3.08 10.62 18.63
CA LEU A 105 4.03 9.94 19.50
C LEU A 105 4.45 10.79 20.73
N TYR A 106 4.58 12.13 20.55
CA TYR A 106 4.84 13.05 21.65
C TYR A 106 3.71 13.06 22.67
N TYR A 107 2.45 13.24 22.23
CA TYR A 107 1.33 13.29 23.15
C TYR A 107 0.99 11.89 23.71
N ALA A 108 1.20 10.82 22.96
CA ALA A 108 1.11 9.45 23.48
C ALA A 108 2.08 9.24 24.66
N LYS A 109 3.35 9.63 24.48
CA LYS A 109 4.34 9.62 25.57
C LYS A 109 3.90 10.47 26.75
N LYS A 110 3.43 11.70 26.49
CA LYS A 110 3.02 12.64 27.53
C LYS A 110 1.83 12.15 28.37
N TYR A 111 0.91 11.41 27.76
CA TYR A 111 -0.32 10.92 28.40
C TYR A 111 -0.26 9.43 28.77
N GLY A 112 0.93 8.82 28.75
CA GLY A 112 1.18 7.54 29.41
C GLY A 112 1.06 6.29 28.53
N ILE A 113 0.89 6.40 27.19
CA ILE A 113 1.00 5.21 26.34
C ILE A 113 2.45 4.75 26.33
N LYS A 114 2.70 3.57 26.90
CA LYS A 114 4.05 3.05 27.10
C LYS A 114 4.69 2.63 25.76
N THR A 115 4.02 1.81 24.97
CA THR A 115 4.53 1.31 23.67
C THR A 115 4.16 2.23 22.52
N ARG A 116 5.17 2.81 21.88
CA ARG A 116 5.02 3.80 20.80
C ARG A 116 5.81 3.40 19.56
N ILE A 117 5.10 2.78 18.62
CA ILE A 117 5.68 2.21 17.40
C ILE A 117 5.65 3.26 16.27
N LEU A 118 6.79 3.47 15.62
CA LEU A 118 6.89 4.19 14.35
C LEU A 118 7.18 3.20 13.24
N HIS A 119 6.28 3.11 12.25
CA HIS A 119 6.38 2.18 11.13
C HIS A 119 6.69 2.91 9.82
N SER A 120 7.78 2.54 9.18
CA SER A 120 8.21 3.09 7.88
C SER A 120 7.66 2.27 6.72
N HIS A 121 6.98 2.95 5.78
CA HIS A 121 6.43 2.36 4.54
C HIS A 121 6.99 3.00 3.27
N ALA A 122 7.94 3.91 3.38
CA ALA A 122 8.42 4.71 2.27
C ALA A 122 9.93 4.87 2.29
N THR A 123 10.50 5.09 1.11
CA THR A 123 11.92 5.36 0.87
C THR A 123 12.20 6.82 0.54
N LYS A 124 11.17 7.67 0.61
CA LYS A 124 11.23 9.13 0.37
C LYS A 124 10.26 9.86 1.26
N TYR A 125 10.62 11.05 1.72
CA TYR A 125 9.76 11.84 2.62
C TYR A 125 8.62 12.57 1.91
N ALA A 126 8.83 13.09 0.72
CA ALA A 126 7.82 13.75 -0.11
C ALA A 126 8.36 14.10 -1.51
N ASP A 127 7.47 14.37 -2.47
CA ASP A 127 7.82 14.78 -3.84
C ASP A 127 8.26 16.24 -3.91
N LYS A 128 7.54 17.14 -3.19
CA LYS A 128 7.83 18.56 -3.21
C LYS A 128 8.95 18.90 -2.22
N PHE A 129 9.93 19.68 -2.66
CA PHE A 129 11.11 20.06 -1.87
C PHE A 129 10.78 20.62 -0.47
N ILE A 130 9.84 21.58 -0.38
CA ILE A 130 9.41 22.17 0.90
C ILE A 130 8.79 21.11 1.83
N ASN A 131 7.98 20.20 1.27
CA ASN A 131 7.39 19.11 2.05
C ASN A 131 8.47 18.11 2.49
N ASN A 132 9.50 17.89 1.66
CA ASN A 132 10.60 17.02 1.99
C ASN A 132 11.38 17.54 3.20
N ILE A 133 11.78 18.83 3.21
CA ILE A 133 12.45 19.46 4.36
C ILE A 133 11.60 19.36 5.62
N ARG A 134 10.33 19.77 5.53
CA ARG A 134 9.39 19.67 6.65
C ARG A 134 9.31 18.23 7.19
N ASN A 135 9.08 17.26 6.31
CA ASN A 135 8.92 15.88 6.72
C ASN A 135 10.20 15.28 7.29
N THR A 136 11.37 15.69 6.81
CA THR A 136 12.67 15.32 7.38
C THR A 136 12.78 15.80 8.83
N ILE A 137 12.46 17.08 9.11
CA ILE A 137 12.47 17.62 10.46
C ILE A 137 11.51 16.84 11.38
N PHE A 138 10.25 16.69 10.96
CA PHE A 138 9.27 15.94 11.74
C PHE A 138 9.64 14.47 11.95
N SER A 139 10.34 13.85 11.00
CA SER A 139 10.82 12.47 11.15
C SER A 139 11.83 12.31 12.28
N VAL A 140 12.69 13.32 12.50
CA VAL A 140 13.64 13.33 13.63
C VAL A 140 12.87 13.32 14.97
N PHE A 141 11.83 14.14 15.07
CA PHE A 141 10.99 14.17 16.28
C PHE A 141 10.16 12.91 16.45
N SER A 142 9.62 12.35 15.36
CA SER A 142 8.91 11.06 15.40
C SER A 142 9.81 9.96 15.97
N LYS A 143 11.07 9.88 15.49
CA LYS A 143 12.07 8.94 16.00
C LYS A 143 12.46 9.19 17.47
N LYS A 144 12.41 10.45 17.93
CA LYS A 144 12.72 10.80 19.34
C LYS A 144 11.63 10.32 20.31
N PHE A 145 10.37 10.33 19.88
CA PHE A 145 9.24 10.01 20.75
C PHE A 145 8.75 8.57 20.61
N ALA A 146 9.09 7.87 19.53
CA ALA A 146 8.94 6.42 19.41
C ALA A 146 9.96 5.70 20.31
N ASN A 147 9.59 4.51 20.81
CA ASN A 147 10.50 3.58 21.48
C ASN A 147 10.63 2.24 20.74
N THR A 148 9.79 2.00 19.74
CA THR A 148 9.82 0.81 18.88
C THR A 148 9.77 1.21 17.41
N TYR A 149 10.52 0.51 16.54
CA TYR A 149 10.67 0.87 15.14
C TYR A 149 10.37 -0.33 14.24
N PHE A 150 9.43 -0.16 13.31
CA PHE A 150 9.08 -1.16 12.31
C PHE A 150 9.28 -0.60 10.90
N ALA A 151 9.56 -1.48 9.95
CA ALA A 151 9.65 -1.14 8.54
C ALA A 151 9.04 -2.25 7.67
N CYS A 152 8.45 -1.89 6.54
CA CYS A 152 7.88 -2.86 5.60
C CYS A 152 8.94 -3.57 4.74
N SER A 153 10.17 -3.04 4.68
CA SER A 153 11.32 -3.58 3.96
C SER A 153 12.63 -3.09 4.58
N LYS A 154 13.73 -3.74 4.23
CA LYS A 154 15.06 -3.31 4.67
C LYS A 154 15.37 -1.90 4.19
N LEU A 155 15.11 -1.60 2.90
CA LEU A 155 15.34 -0.29 2.33
C LEU A 155 14.54 0.81 3.05
N ALA A 156 13.26 0.57 3.36
CA ALA A 156 12.43 1.52 4.11
C ALA A 156 12.92 1.73 5.55
N GLY A 157 13.46 0.69 6.17
CA GLY A 157 14.06 0.74 7.50
C GLY A 157 15.38 1.51 7.51
N ASP A 158 16.29 1.19 6.63
CA ASP A 158 17.60 1.84 6.49
C ASP A 158 17.44 3.34 6.15
N PHE A 159 16.50 3.67 5.25
CA PHE A 159 16.17 5.06 4.92
C PHE A 159 15.70 5.85 6.14
N MET A 160 14.74 5.29 6.90
CA MET A 160 14.10 6.01 7.99
C MET A 160 14.90 5.98 9.28
N PHE A 161 15.47 4.83 9.65
CA PHE A 161 15.99 4.60 10.99
C PHE A 161 17.52 4.64 11.07
N LYS A 162 18.21 4.45 9.94
CA LYS A 162 19.70 4.47 9.88
C LYS A 162 20.31 3.54 10.94
N ASN A 163 20.89 4.12 12.01
CA ASN A 163 21.61 3.41 13.07
C ASN A 163 20.71 2.86 14.20
N LYS A 164 19.37 2.97 14.09
CA LYS A 164 18.46 2.40 15.08
C LYS A 164 18.07 0.98 14.70
N LYS A 165 18.01 0.10 15.71
CA LYS A 165 17.47 -1.25 15.52
C LYS A 165 15.99 -1.15 15.18
N TYR A 166 15.54 -1.86 14.16
CA TYR A 166 14.15 -1.96 13.74
C TYR A 166 13.78 -3.39 13.38
N THR A 167 12.50 -3.69 13.38
CA THR A 167 11.95 -4.99 12.99
C THR A 167 11.25 -4.87 11.63
N ILE A 168 11.49 -5.81 10.74
CA ILE A 168 10.79 -5.89 9.46
C ILE A 168 9.46 -6.59 9.69
N ILE A 169 8.36 -5.89 9.33
CA ILE A 169 7.00 -6.44 9.29
C ILE A 169 6.55 -6.36 7.83
N SER A 170 6.51 -7.49 7.17
CA SER A 170 6.29 -7.61 5.72
C SER A 170 4.91 -7.07 5.29
N ASN A 171 4.82 -6.59 4.05
CA ASN A 171 3.56 -6.27 3.39
C ASN A 171 2.87 -7.58 2.94
N SER A 172 2.46 -8.40 3.91
CA SER A 172 1.87 -9.72 3.68
C SER A 172 0.43 -9.61 3.18
N ILE A 173 0.01 -10.63 2.43
CA ILE A 173 -1.27 -10.66 1.73
C ILE A 173 -1.99 -11.99 2.01
N ASP A 174 -3.28 -12.05 1.70
CA ASP A 174 -4.06 -13.27 1.62
C ASP A 174 -3.64 -14.03 0.35
N VAL A 175 -2.72 -14.99 0.49
CA VAL A 175 -2.15 -15.74 -0.64
C VAL A 175 -3.16 -16.61 -1.34
N GLU A 176 -4.15 -17.14 -0.62
CA GLU A 176 -5.21 -17.95 -1.19
C GLU A 176 -6.11 -17.10 -2.10
N LYS A 177 -6.46 -15.90 -1.67
CA LYS A 177 -7.28 -14.95 -2.43
C LYS A 177 -6.60 -14.52 -3.73
N PHE A 178 -5.28 -14.29 -3.69
CA PHE A 178 -4.54 -13.76 -4.86
C PHE A 178 -3.96 -14.87 -5.75
N THR A 179 -3.94 -16.12 -5.31
CA THR A 179 -3.51 -17.23 -6.17
C THR A 179 -4.33 -17.28 -7.46
N PHE A 180 -3.66 -17.54 -8.58
CA PHE A 180 -4.30 -17.57 -9.90
C PHE A 180 -5.52 -18.50 -9.93
N ASN A 181 -6.60 -18.02 -10.51
CA ASN A 181 -7.86 -18.74 -10.68
C ASN A 181 -8.39 -18.56 -12.11
N LEU A 182 -8.46 -19.65 -12.87
CA LEU A 182 -8.88 -19.65 -14.27
C LEU A 182 -10.35 -19.22 -14.42
N SER A 183 -11.23 -19.62 -13.52
CA SER A 183 -12.65 -19.24 -13.58
C SER A 183 -12.84 -17.74 -13.44
N ASN A 184 -12.07 -17.10 -12.56
CA ASN A 184 -12.05 -15.64 -12.43
C ASN A 184 -11.52 -14.97 -13.70
N ARG A 185 -10.49 -15.56 -14.33
CA ARG A 185 -9.95 -15.03 -15.60
C ARG A 185 -11.01 -15.03 -16.70
N VAL A 186 -11.68 -16.15 -16.91
CA VAL A 186 -12.74 -16.26 -17.92
C VAL A 186 -13.86 -15.26 -17.61
N LYS A 187 -14.39 -15.28 -16.40
CA LYS A 187 -15.48 -14.40 -15.95
C LYS A 187 -15.19 -12.91 -16.22
N ILE A 188 -14.01 -12.44 -15.81
CA ILE A 188 -13.68 -11.00 -15.97
C ILE A 188 -13.40 -10.65 -17.42
N ARG A 189 -12.74 -11.52 -18.20
CA ARG A 189 -12.51 -11.25 -19.64
C ARG A 189 -13.83 -11.18 -20.40
N GLU A 190 -14.78 -12.06 -20.15
CA GLU A 190 -16.13 -11.99 -20.71
C GLU A 190 -16.86 -10.71 -20.29
N GLN A 191 -16.85 -10.38 -18.99
CA GLN A 191 -17.47 -9.16 -18.45
C GLN A 191 -16.94 -7.87 -19.11
N GLU A 192 -15.63 -7.78 -19.30
CA GLU A 192 -14.95 -6.61 -19.86
C GLU A 192 -14.79 -6.69 -21.40
N LYS A 193 -15.33 -7.74 -22.04
CA LYS A 193 -15.28 -7.98 -23.49
C LYS A 193 -13.84 -7.98 -24.00
N ILE A 194 -12.98 -8.74 -23.34
CA ILE A 194 -11.57 -8.93 -23.71
C ILE A 194 -11.46 -10.28 -24.41
N GLU A 195 -11.02 -10.26 -25.65
CA GLU A 195 -10.87 -11.46 -26.46
C GLU A 195 -9.65 -12.28 -26.06
N ASP A 196 -9.65 -13.59 -26.37
CA ASP A 196 -8.56 -14.49 -25.99
C ASP A 196 -7.20 -14.13 -26.62
N ASN A 197 -7.23 -13.52 -27.80
CA ASN A 197 -6.05 -13.07 -28.52
C ASN A 197 -5.58 -11.66 -28.08
N GLU A 198 -6.31 -10.98 -27.21
CA GLU A 198 -5.92 -9.67 -26.67
C GLU A 198 -5.05 -9.83 -25.43
N ILE A 199 -4.07 -8.95 -25.28
CA ILE A 199 -3.15 -8.87 -24.14
C ILE A 199 -3.60 -7.75 -23.23
N LEU A 200 -3.96 -8.10 -21.98
CA LEU A 200 -4.42 -7.15 -20.97
C LEU A 200 -3.28 -6.76 -20.03
N LEU A 201 -2.82 -5.52 -20.14
CA LEU A 201 -1.96 -4.90 -19.14
C LEU A 201 -2.79 -4.40 -17.97
N ILE A 202 -2.29 -4.53 -16.75
CA ILE A 202 -2.94 -3.99 -15.55
C ILE A 202 -1.99 -3.09 -14.75
N ASN A 203 -2.52 -1.95 -14.30
CA ASN A 203 -1.91 -1.13 -13.26
C ASN A 203 -2.94 -0.87 -12.16
N VAL A 204 -2.55 -1.10 -10.91
CA VAL A 204 -3.38 -0.85 -9.73
C VAL A 204 -2.66 0.17 -8.85
N ALA A 205 -3.18 1.40 -8.81
CA ALA A 205 -2.48 2.48 -8.12
C ALA A 205 -3.39 3.66 -7.78
N ARG A 206 -2.98 4.46 -6.80
CA ARG A 206 -3.54 5.79 -6.64
C ARG A 206 -3.12 6.69 -7.80
N PHE A 207 -4.03 7.40 -8.43
CA PHE A 207 -3.74 8.32 -9.55
C PHE A 207 -3.05 9.59 -9.04
N ALA A 208 -1.76 9.48 -8.78
CA ALA A 208 -0.90 10.52 -8.21
C ALA A 208 0.45 10.59 -8.95
N PRO A 209 1.19 11.69 -8.87
CA PRO A 209 2.49 11.85 -9.56
C PRO A 209 3.46 10.71 -9.31
N GLN A 210 3.54 10.22 -8.07
CA GLN A 210 4.39 9.08 -7.68
C GLN A 210 4.24 7.86 -8.58
N LYS A 211 3.01 7.58 -9.05
CA LYS A 211 2.69 6.35 -9.81
C LYS A 211 2.96 6.46 -11.31
N ASN A 212 3.32 7.66 -11.78
CA ASN A 212 3.81 7.95 -13.14
C ASN A 212 2.92 7.41 -14.28
N LEU A 213 1.59 7.52 -14.10
CA LEU A 213 0.63 6.97 -15.08
C LEU A 213 0.69 7.68 -16.45
N PHE A 214 1.15 8.92 -16.52
CA PHE A 214 1.35 9.60 -17.79
C PHE A 214 2.40 8.89 -18.65
N PHE A 215 3.49 8.44 -18.04
CA PHE A 215 4.51 7.63 -18.70
C PHE A 215 3.93 6.30 -19.22
N LEU A 216 3.10 5.61 -18.41
CA LEU A 216 2.45 4.38 -18.84
C LEU A 216 1.51 4.59 -20.05
N ILE A 217 0.72 5.68 -20.03
CA ILE A 217 -0.18 6.02 -21.14
C ILE A 217 0.62 6.36 -22.42
N ASP A 218 1.76 7.04 -22.28
CA ASP A 218 2.64 7.33 -23.43
C ASP A 218 3.17 6.03 -24.05
N ILE A 219 3.69 5.11 -23.23
CA ILE A 219 4.17 3.80 -23.68
C ILE A 219 3.03 3.03 -24.36
N PHE A 220 1.87 3.01 -23.73
CA PHE A 220 0.71 2.27 -24.23
C PHE A 220 0.23 2.81 -25.59
N ASN A 221 0.24 4.12 -25.79
CA ASN A 221 -0.05 4.74 -27.08
C ASN A 221 0.93 4.30 -28.18
N GLU A 222 2.23 4.21 -27.88
CA GLU A 222 3.23 3.72 -28.83
C GLU A 222 3.07 2.21 -29.13
N ILE A 223 2.65 1.41 -28.14
CA ILE A 223 2.33 -0.02 -28.34
C ILE A 223 1.16 -0.18 -29.29
N LEU A 224 0.10 0.62 -29.15
CA LEU A 224 -1.08 0.56 -30.01
C LEU A 224 -0.77 0.92 -31.47
N LYS A 225 0.24 1.73 -31.76
CA LYS A 225 0.71 1.98 -33.11
C LYS A 225 1.34 0.74 -33.81
N LYS A 226 1.82 -0.21 -32.98
CA LYS A 226 2.47 -1.45 -33.43
C LYS A 226 1.50 -2.63 -33.44
N SER A 227 0.51 -2.65 -32.54
CA SER A 227 -0.49 -3.72 -32.44
C SER A 227 -1.73 -3.24 -31.68
N ASP A 228 -2.89 -3.47 -32.27
CA ASP A 228 -4.21 -3.14 -31.69
C ASP A 228 -4.72 -4.20 -30.69
N LYS A 229 -3.99 -5.31 -30.52
CA LYS A 229 -4.33 -6.42 -29.61
C LYS A 229 -4.11 -6.12 -28.14
N TYR A 230 -3.66 -4.92 -27.79
CA TYR A 230 -3.37 -4.57 -26.40
C TYR A 230 -4.52 -3.78 -25.77
N LYS A 231 -4.82 -4.12 -24.51
CA LYS A 231 -5.71 -3.36 -23.63
C LYS A 231 -4.98 -2.96 -22.37
N LEU A 232 -5.35 -1.83 -21.80
CA LEU A 232 -4.80 -1.34 -20.53
C LEU A 232 -5.91 -1.16 -19.51
N LEU A 233 -5.81 -1.86 -18.39
CA LEU A 233 -6.68 -1.72 -17.24
C LEU A 233 -6.01 -0.86 -16.19
N LEU A 234 -6.64 0.26 -15.84
CA LEU A 234 -6.23 1.17 -14.79
C LEU A 234 -7.22 1.06 -13.62
N ILE A 235 -6.78 0.51 -12.48
CA ILE A 235 -7.59 0.40 -11.28
C ILE A 235 -7.11 1.41 -10.25
N GLY A 236 -7.99 2.31 -9.85
CA GLY A 236 -7.70 3.29 -8.82
C GLY A 236 -8.42 4.60 -8.99
N SER A 237 -8.02 5.57 -8.19
CA SER A 237 -8.53 6.95 -8.21
C SER A 237 -7.48 7.91 -7.64
N GLY A 238 -7.64 9.20 -7.86
CA GLY A 238 -6.74 10.18 -7.28
C GLY A 238 -6.77 11.54 -7.95
N PRO A 239 -5.93 12.48 -7.50
CA PRO A 239 -5.97 13.88 -7.96
C PRO A 239 -5.63 14.07 -9.44
N LEU A 240 -5.07 13.07 -10.11
CA LEU A 240 -4.73 13.14 -11.54
C LEU A 240 -5.77 12.46 -12.44
N GLU A 241 -6.90 11.96 -11.92
CA GLU A 241 -7.88 11.18 -12.70
C GLU A 241 -8.35 11.93 -13.95
N GLU A 242 -8.77 13.19 -13.80
CA GLU A 242 -9.25 13.99 -14.94
C GLU A 242 -8.16 14.21 -15.99
N LYS A 243 -6.95 14.58 -15.58
CA LYS A 243 -5.81 14.77 -16.49
C LYS A 243 -5.41 13.47 -17.22
N ILE A 244 -5.57 12.33 -16.54
CA ILE A 244 -5.35 11.01 -17.16
C ILE A 244 -6.41 10.76 -18.25
N ARG A 245 -7.68 11.02 -17.97
CA ARG A 245 -8.78 10.91 -18.94
C ARG A 245 -8.58 11.84 -20.15
N GLU A 246 -8.20 13.09 -19.91
CA GLU A 246 -7.87 14.05 -20.97
C GLU A 246 -6.74 13.55 -21.87
N LYS A 247 -5.67 13.02 -21.28
CA LYS A 247 -4.54 12.47 -22.04
C LYS A 247 -4.95 11.26 -22.89
N ILE A 248 -5.75 10.34 -22.34
CA ILE A 248 -6.29 9.19 -23.05
C ILE A 248 -7.12 9.65 -24.25
N LYS A 249 -8.00 10.65 -24.05
CA LYS A 249 -8.81 11.24 -25.10
C LYS A 249 -7.97 11.94 -26.18
N THR A 250 -6.93 12.68 -25.77
CA THR A 250 -6.00 13.35 -26.71
C THR A 250 -5.32 12.36 -27.66
N TYR A 251 -5.04 11.16 -27.18
CA TYR A 251 -4.47 10.09 -28.01
C TYR A 251 -5.51 9.28 -28.81
N GLY A 252 -6.81 9.44 -28.51
CA GLY A 252 -7.89 8.70 -29.19
C GLY A 252 -7.89 7.20 -28.88
N ILE A 253 -7.40 6.80 -27.70
CA ILE A 253 -7.22 5.39 -27.30
C ILE A 253 -8.20 4.90 -26.24
N GLU A 254 -9.33 5.61 -26.06
CA GLU A 254 -10.34 5.31 -25.04
C GLU A 254 -10.88 3.87 -25.15
N LYS A 255 -11.06 3.37 -26.36
CA LYS A 255 -11.58 2.00 -26.60
C LYS A 255 -10.63 0.89 -26.14
N ASN A 256 -9.33 1.21 -25.96
CA ASN A 256 -8.32 0.25 -25.55
C ASN A 256 -8.01 0.36 -24.04
N ILE A 257 -8.62 1.31 -23.31
CA ILE A 257 -8.37 1.54 -21.89
C ILE A 257 -9.63 1.31 -21.07
N ILE A 258 -9.51 0.45 -20.06
CA ILE A 258 -10.55 0.19 -19.06
C ILE A 258 -10.15 0.88 -17.76
N MET A 259 -11.01 1.75 -17.23
CA MET A 259 -10.76 2.42 -15.95
C MET A 259 -11.78 1.96 -14.92
N LYS A 260 -11.30 1.47 -13.76
CA LYS A 260 -12.12 1.04 -12.63
C LYS A 260 -11.72 1.78 -11.37
N LYS A 261 -12.68 2.10 -10.52
CA LYS A 261 -12.45 2.70 -9.20
C LYS A 261 -13.32 2.04 -8.14
N ASN A 262 -12.82 2.07 -6.89
CA ASN A 262 -13.56 1.58 -5.72
C ASN A 262 -14.02 0.11 -5.84
N ILE A 263 -13.24 -0.73 -6.54
CA ILE A 263 -13.51 -2.17 -6.64
C ILE A 263 -12.79 -2.93 -5.53
N THR A 264 -13.42 -3.99 -5.04
CA THR A 264 -12.89 -4.85 -3.97
C THR A 264 -12.32 -6.17 -4.46
N ASN A 265 -12.61 -6.52 -5.71
CA ASN A 265 -12.20 -7.77 -6.37
C ASN A 265 -10.97 -7.58 -7.29
N VAL A 266 -9.98 -6.80 -6.86
CA VAL A 266 -8.75 -6.54 -7.62
C VAL A 266 -8.04 -7.85 -8.00
N ASN A 267 -8.08 -8.87 -7.15
CA ASN A 267 -7.55 -10.21 -7.43
C ASN A 267 -8.16 -10.83 -8.71
N GLU A 268 -9.49 -10.74 -8.91
CA GLU A 268 -10.14 -11.28 -10.12
C GLU A 268 -9.62 -10.57 -11.38
N TYR A 269 -9.40 -9.26 -11.33
CA TYR A 269 -8.82 -8.48 -12.43
C TYR A 269 -7.34 -8.81 -12.68
N MET A 270 -6.57 -9.11 -11.64
CA MET A 270 -5.20 -9.64 -11.79
C MET A 270 -5.18 -11.02 -12.44
N HIS A 271 -6.17 -11.88 -12.12
CA HIS A 271 -6.33 -13.17 -12.79
C HIS A 271 -6.66 -13.01 -14.29
N ALA A 272 -7.45 -12.00 -14.65
CA ALA A 272 -7.83 -11.72 -16.04
C ALA A 272 -6.67 -11.15 -16.88
N SER A 273 -5.70 -10.53 -16.25
CA SER A 273 -4.61 -9.78 -16.90
C SER A 273 -3.44 -10.69 -17.31
N ASP A 274 -2.59 -10.19 -18.20
CA ASP A 274 -1.44 -10.90 -18.76
C ASP A 274 -0.10 -10.31 -18.30
N LEU A 275 -0.09 -9.03 -17.91
CA LEU A 275 1.11 -8.33 -17.44
C LEU A 275 0.75 -7.23 -16.43
N PHE A 276 1.45 -7.22 -15.30
CA PHE A 276 1.36 -6.12 -14.35
C PHE A 276 2.46 -5.09 -14.59
N VAL A 277 2.11 -3.79 -14.67
CA VAL A 277 3.05 -2.71 -15.00
C VAL A 277 3.03 -1.63 -13.92
N LEU A 278 4.19 -1.33 -13.30
CA LEU A 278 4.33 -0.35 -12.23
C LEU A 278 5.50 0.62 -12.49
N PRO A 279 5.29 1.71 -13.25
CA PRO A 279 6.35 2.67 -13.59
C PRO A 279 6.54 3.75 -12.52
N SER A 280 6.36 3.41 -11.24
CA SER A 280 6.41 4.34 -10.13
C SER A 280 7.76 5.07 -10.04
N LEU A 281 7.75 6.34 -9.66
CA LEU A 281 8.95 7.16 -9.45
C LEU A 281 9.69 6.79 -8.15
N TYR A 282 9.06 6.13 -7.23
CA TYR A 282 9.62 5.55 -6.00
C TYR A 282 8.59 4.70 -5.29
N GLU A 283 9.03 3.60 -4.67
CA GLU A 283 8.22 2.74 -3.78
C GLU A 283 9.10 2.24 -2.63
N GLY A 284 8.45 1.94 -1.50
CA GLY A 284 9.04 1.08 -0.49
C GLY A 284 8.95 -0.38 -0.96
N LEU A 285 7.98 -1.13 -0.41
CA LEU A 285 7.60 -2.43 -0.94
C LEU A 285 6.13 -2.35 -1.38
N PRO A 286 5.82 -2.34 -2.69
CA PRO A 286 4.45 -2.17 -3.17
C PRO A 286 3.62 -3.42 -2.89
N VAL A 287 2.60 -3.33 -2.00
CA VAL A 287 1.66 -4.44 -1.70
C VAL A 287 1.08 -5.02 -2.97
N VAL A 288 0.64 -4.18 -3.89
CA VAL A 288 0.05 -4.57 -5.18
C VAL A 288 1.04 -5.35 -6.07
N GLY A 289 2.36 -5.12 -5.93
CA GLY A 289 3.38 -5.90 -6.61
C GLY A 289 3.54 -7.30 -6.02
N VAL A 290 3.34 -7.45 -4.71
CA VAL A 290 3.28 -8.76 -4.03
C VAL A 290 2.03 -9.52 -4.48
N GLU A 291 0.87 -8.85 -4.54
CA GLU A 291 -0.41 -9.38 -5.00
C GLU A 291 -0.33 -9.88 -6.45
N ALA A 292 0.25 -9.10 -7.36
CA ALA A 292 0.41 -9.47 -8.77
C ALA A 292 1.31 -10.72 -8.94
N GLN A 293 2.42 -10.79 -8.22
CA GLN A 293 3.32 -11.94 -8.26
C GLN A 293 2.68 -13.19 -7.65
N CYS A 294 1.89 -13.05 -6.57
CA CYS A 294 1.09 -14.15 -6.02
C CYS A 294 0.12 -14.72 -7.05
N ALA A 295 -0.46 -13.87 -7.90
CA ALA A 295 -1.29 -14.30 -9.03
C ALA A 295 -0.48 -14.90 -10.19
N ASP A 296 0.81 -15.16 -10.06
CA ASP A 296 1.74 -15.60 -11.12
C ASP A 296 1.70 -14.69 -12.36
N LEU A 297 1.45 -13.41 -12.14
CA LEU A 297 1.40 -12.42 -13.20
C LEU A 297 2.82 -11.91 -13.47
N PRO A 298 3.35 -11.98 -14.70
CA PRO A 298 4.60 -11.30 -15.04
C PRO A 298 4.52 -9.83 -14.66
N CYS A 299 5.61 -9.28 -14.12
CA CYS A 299 5.64 -7.92 -13.62
C CYS A 299 6.76 -7.10 -14.27
N ILE A 300 6.46 -5.86 -14.65
CA ILE A 300 7.47 -4.87 -15.02
C ILE A 300 7.37 -3.69 -14.04
N PHE A 301 8.41 -3.49 -13.26
CA PHE A 301 8.55 -2.38 -12.34
C PHE A 301 9.58 -1.38 -12.86
N SER A 302 9.48 -0.13 -12.44
CA SER A 302 10.59 0.81 -12.62
C SER A 302 11.77 0.42 -11.72
N ASN A 303 12.98 0.75 -12.13
CA ASN A 303 14.18 0.61 -11.31
C ASN A 303 14.21 1.55 -10.07
N GLU A 304 13.22 2.42 -9.93
CA GLU A 304 12.97 3.23 -8.74
C GLU A 304 12.16 2.49 -7.65
N VAL A 305 11.68 1.29 -7.95
CA VAL A 305 11.11 0.35 -6.97
C VAL A 305 12.23 -0.49 -6.38
N THR A 306 12.17 -0.76 -5.07
CA THR A 306 13.18 -1.61 -4.42
C THR A 306 13.28 -3.00 -5.05
N GLU A 307 14.50 -3.50 -5.22
CA GLU A 307 14.75 -4.88 -5.68
C GLU A 307 14.20 -5.94 -4.70
N GLU A 308 13.96 -5.58 -3.44
CA GLU A 308 13.27 -6.45 -2.48
C GLU A 308 11.84 -6.81 -2.95
N ALA A 309 11.26 -6.05 -3.89
CA ALA A 309 9.98 -6.35 -4.51
C ALA A 309 10.05 -7.50 -5.54
N LYS A 310 11.25 -7.98 -5.92
CA LYS A 310 11.40 -9.16 -6.78
C LYS A 310 11.20 -10.44 -5.96
N ILE A 311 10.00 -10.98 -6.02
CA ILE A 311 9.65 -12.25 -5.38
C ILE A 311 9.84 -13.41 -6.36
N LEU A 312 9.40 -13.21 -7.60
CA LEU A 312 9.49 -14.19 -8.69
C LEU A 312 10.45 -13.72 -9.79
N GLU A 313 11.07 -14.69 -10.48
CA GLU A 313 11.96 -14.42 -11.62
C GLU A 313 11.26 -13.78 -12.83
N THR A 314 9.92 -13.86 -12.90
CA THR A 314 9.09 -13.19 -13.92
C THR A 314 8.92 -11.69 -13.66
N THR A 315 9.67 -11.11 -12.73
CA THR A 315 9.65 -9.68 -12.41
C THR A 315 10.90 -9.00 -12.96
N ASN A 316 10.70 -8.02 -13.85
CA ASN A 316 11.75 -7.22 -14.46
C ASN A 316 11.73 -5.80 -13.94
N PHE A 317 12.92 -5.17 -13.82
CA PHE A 317 13.09 -3.77 -13.46
C PHE A 317 13.64 -2.99 -14.65
N LEU A 318 12.97 -1.90 -15.06
CA LEU A 318 13.34 -1.10 -16.21
C LEU A 318 13.50 0.37 -15.83
N SER A 319 14.47 1.07 -16.47
CA SER A 319 14.63 2.51 -16.30
C SER A 319 13.44 3.28 -16.86
N ILE A 320 12.96 4.27 -16.12
CA ILE A 320 11.92 5.21 -16.58
C ILE A 320 12.45 6.30 -17.52
N ASP A 321 13.77 6.38 -17.70
CA ASP A 321 14.39 7.35 -18.61
C ASP A 321 14.32 6.91 -20.07
N ASN A 322 13.99 5.64 -20.32
CA ASN A 322 13.94 5.05 -21.67
C ASN A 322 12.60 4.33 -21.87
N LYS A 323 11.72 4.89 -22.70
CA LYS A 323 10.40 4.33 -23.01
C LYS A 323 10.51 3.11 -23.94
N GLU A 324 11.49 3.08 -24.81
CA GLU A 324 11.67 2.03 -25.81
C GLU A 324 11.87 0.66 -25.17
N ILE A 325 12.67 0.57 -24.10
CA ILE A 325 12.89 -0.70 -23.40
C ILE A 325 11.59 -1.24 -22.77
N TRP A 326 10.68 -0.37 -22.31
CA TRP A 326 9.37 -0.78 -21.78
C TRP A 326 8.48 -1.30 -22.91
N ILE A 327 8.47 -0.60 -24.06
CA ILE A 327 7.68 -0.99 -25.23
C ILE A 327 8.16 -2.35 -25.74
N GLU A 328 9.46 -2.54 -25.91
CA GLU A 328 10.05 -3.80 -26.35
C GLU A 328 9.74 -4.94 -25.38
N GLU A 329 9.90 -4.71 -24.08
CA GLU A 329 9.66 -5.74 -23.07
C GLU A 329 8.17 -6.12 -22.99
N ILE A 330 7.26 -5.15 -23.08
CA ILE A 330 5.82 -5.42 -23.13
C ILE A 330 5.44 -6.21 -24.39
N LEU A 331 6.00 -5.85 -25.55
CA LEU A 331 5.71 -6.55 -26.82
C LEU A 331 6.28 -7.99 -26.88
N LYS A 332 7.28 -8.32 -26.07
CA LYS A 332 7.79 -9.68 -25.94
C LYS A 332 6.87 -10.60 -25.13
N GLN A 333 5.97 -10.01 -24.32
CA GLN A 333 5.09 -10.80 -23.48
C GLN A 333 4.13 -11.64 -24.32
N LYS A 334 4.01 -12.91 -23.95
CA LYS A 334 3.08 -13.86 -24.57
C LYS A 334 2.18 -14.43 -23.48
N ASN A 335 1.00 -14.87 -23.86
CA ASN A 335 0.17 -15.64 -22.96
C ASN A 335 0.96 -16.85 -22.44
N LYS A 336 1.18 -16.90 -21.14
CA LYS A 336 1.89 -17.98 -20.45
C LYS A 336 0.92 -18.73 -19.58
N GLU A 337 1.06 -20.04 -19.53
CA GLU A 337 0.37 -20.84 -18.52
C GLU A 337 0.80 -20.37 -17.13
N ARG A 338 -0.18 -20.09 -16.28
CA ARG A 338 0.00 -19.59 -14.91
C ARG A 338 -0.25 -20.69 -13.91
N LYS A 339 0.52 -20.71 -12.82
CA LYS A 339 0.45 -21.72 -11.77
C LYS A 339 0.29 -21.08 -10.38
N SER A 340 -0.03 -21.90 -9.40
CA SER A 340 -0.03 -21.47 -8.00
C SER A 340 1.39 -21.09 -7.55
N ARG A 341 1.48 -19.99 -6.80
CA ARG A 341 2.73 -19.47 -6.19
C ARG A 341 2.67 -19.44 -4.67
N ILE A 342 1.73 -20.15 -4.09
CA ILE A 342 1.50 -20.17 -2.63
C ILE A 342 2.78 -20.56 -1.89
N SER A 343 3.46 -21.62 -2.32
CA SER A 343 4.67 -22.10 -1.64
C SER A 343 5.78 -21.06 -1.63
N GLU A 344 6.05 -20.43 -2.79
CA GLU A 344 7.07 -19.39 -2.89
C GLU A 344 6.70 -18.15 -2.04
N MET A 345 5.40 -17.79 -1.99
CA MET A 345 4.93 -16.66 -1.18
C MET A 345 5.06 -16.94 0.32
N ILE A 346 4.78 -18.19 0.76
CA ILE A 346 4.95 -18.63 2.15
C ILE A 346 6.43 -18.59 2.54
N GLU A 347 7.30 -19.21 1.72
CA GLU A 347 8.75 -19.25 1.96
C GLU A 347 9.35 -17.85 2.11
N LYS A 348 8.89 -16.90 1.29
CA LYS A 348 9.30 -15.49 1.35
C LYS A 348 8.63 -14.70 2.48
N GLY A 349 7.72 -15.29 3.27
CA GLY A 349 7.06 -14.68 4.43
C GLY A 349 5.95 -13.70 4.09
N TYR A 350 5.27 -13.88 2.95
CA TYR A 350 4.17 -13.02 2.52
C TYR A 350 2.78 -13.56 2.85
N LYS A 351 2.65 -14.72 3.51
CA LYS A 351 1.37 -15.24 3.98
C LYS A 351 0.91 -14.46 5.20
N ILE A 352 -0.26 -13.82 5.09
CA ILE A 352 -0.74 -12.86 6.10
C ILE A 352 -1.01 -13.52 7.47
N GLU A 353 -1.54 -14.74 7.49
CA GLU A 353 -1.85 -15.45 8.73
C GLU A 353 -0.57 -15.67 9.55
N GLU A 354 0.51 -16.15 8.92
CA GLU A 354 1.79 -16.38 9.58
C GLU A 354 2.46 -15.06 10.03
N ALA A 355 2.38 -14.04 9.17
CA ALA A 355 2.91 -12.72 9.49
C ALA A 355 2.16 -12.07 10.65
N THR A 356 0.84 -12.31 10.74
CA THR A 356 0.02 -11.79 11.84
C THR A 356 0.36 -12.47 13.16
N ILE A 357 0.54 -13.78 13.21
CA ILE A 357 0.99 -14.51 14.41
C ILE A 357 2.32 -13.95 14.92
N LYS A 358 3.27 -13.64 14.01
CA LYS A 358 4.54 -13.01 14.38
C LYS A 358 4.33 -11.60 14.98
N LEU A 359 3.44 -10.81 14.38
CA LEU A 359 3.13 -9.46 14.88
C LEU A 359 2.44 -9.50 16.24
N GLU A 360 1.49 -10.43 16.44
CA GLU A 360 0.82 -10.65 17.72
C GLU A 360 1.81 -10.98 18.83
N LYS A 361 2.77 -11.89 18.55
CA LYS A 361 3.83 -12.20 19.49
C LYS A 361 4.63 -10.96 19.87
N ILE A 362 5.02 -10.15 18.88
CA ILE A 362 5.76 -8.90 19.12
C ILE A 362 4.94 -7.93 19.98
N TYR A 363 3.63 -7.77 19.72
CA TYR A 363 2.78 -6.90 20.53
C TYR A 363 2.68 -7.39 21.98
N ASN A 364 2.50 -8.71 22.20
CA ASN A 364 2.49 -9.30 23.53
C ASN A 364 3.83 -9.05 24.27
N ASP A 365 4.96 -9.32 23.61
CA ASP A 365 6.29 -9.14 24.20
C ASP A 365 6.53 -7.66 24.58
N LEU A 366 6.08 -6.70 23.74
CA LEU A 366 6.23 -5.27 24.00
C LEU A 366 5.40 -4.77 25.17
N VAL A 367 4.22 -5.35 25.43
CA VAL A 367 3.38 -4.97 26.57
C VAL A 367 3.93 -5.58 27.84
N ASN A 368 4.31 -6.88 27.82
CA ASN A 368 4.80 -7.60 29.00
C ASN A 368 6.20 -7.14 29.47
N LEU A 369 7.03 -6.60 28.58
CA LEU A 369 8.34 -6.03 28.96
C LEU A 369 8.24 -4.69 29.71
N GLU A 370 7.03 -4.09 29.75
CA GLU A 370 6.79 -2.79 30.37
C GLU A 370 5.96 -2.91 31.70
N GLU A 371 5.54 -4.14 32.05
CA GLU A 371 5.08 -4.50 33.40
C GLU A 371 6.25 -4.76 34.37
#